data_71a963cae885e2ee5efcdf8a2e7b9194
#
_entry.id   71a963cae885e2ee5efcdf8a2e7b9194
#
_cell.length_a   1.000
_cell.length_b   1.000
_cell.length_c   1.000
_cell.angle_alpha   90.00
_cell.angle_beta   90.00
_cell.angle_gamma   90.00
#
_symmetry.space_group_name_H-M   'P 1'
#
loop_
_entity.id
_entity.type
_entity.pdbx_description
1 polymer ?
#
loop_
_entity_poly.entity_id
_entity_poly.type
_entity_poly.pdbx_seq_one_letter_code
_entity_poly.pdbx_strand_id
1 'polypeptide(L)'
;LGKVDKLSLVFAHIFTLMAFIVVLYSLHVKDDGQHTAAFLYAGGSLGVTFAGDYVTLYIFWELMAFSSVFLVWHRRTKKSINAGFRYLLVHVVGGLFLLGGIITRYGETGSFAFGPISPEGMTLASFLILIGFCLNAAVPPLHAWLSDAYPEATVTGAVFLSAFTTKVAVYVLARAFAGFEILAIIGAIMAVYGVCYATIENDSRRILAYHMVSQLGYMVCGVGIGTEMAVNGAVALAYTNIVYKGLLFMGAGAVLEMTGRSKLSDLGGIYKYMPLTLFFTITGGISISGFPLTAGFISKAMTVTAAAEEHHIFLMFLLMLASIGTFLSVGLKLPYFIWFGRDSGIKPREAPLNMHLAMAITAFMCYFLGIYPKFLYDMLPYPVHWHPYTAFHLSEAMQLLLFTSIGFIIFLKKLTPEPKINIDTDWFYRKGARLFMGFANNIIAKIEYNFIGEIYEFIIRKPILGIAQILKIFDTEVVDGTINGVGNTTLTWGGIMRLIQTGQLQHYAIIMTLGFFVIVTLILF
;
A
#
# COMPACT_ATOMS: atom_id res chain seq x y z
N LEU A 1 -14.06 11.67 15.06
CA LEU A 1 -14.41 11.43 13.67
C LEU A 1 -13.42 12.09 12.73
N GLY A 2 -13.64 13.26 12.17
CA GLY A 2 -12.68 13.91 11.26
C GLY A 2 -11.83 14.98 11.94
N LYS A 3 -10.57 15.14 11.47
CA LYS A 3 -9.68 16.21 11.92
C LYS A 3 -9.11 16.98 10.72
N VAL A 4 -9.36 18.27 10.68
CA VAL A 4 -8.89 19.18 9.63
C VAL A 4 -8.00 20.24 10.27
N ASP A 5 -6.72 20.23 9.92
CA ASP A 5 -5.73 21.22 10.33
C ASP A 5 -4.70 21.44 9.21
N LYS A 6 -3.75 22.35 9.40
CA LYS A 6 -2.74 22.65 8.38
C LYS A 6 -1.96 21.40 7.93
N LEU A 7 -1.62 20.49 8.86
CA LEU A 7 -0.91 19.27 8.53
C LEU A 7 -1.74 18.36 7.61
N SER A 8 -3.04 18.14 7.92
CA SER A 8 -3.89 17.33 7.05
C SER A 8 -4.17 18.01 5.71
N LEU A 9 -4.33 19.33 5.68
CA LEU A 9 -4.62 20.07 4.46
C LEU A 9 -3.47 20.04 3.46
N VAL A 10 -2.20 20.15 3.90
CA VAL A 10 -1.05 20.10 2.98
C VAL A 10 -0.91 18.73 2.32
N PHE A 11 -1.15 17.64 3.08
CA PHE A 11 -1.15 16.29 2.49
C PHE A 11 -2.36 16.05 1.60
N ALA A 12 -3.55 16.46 2.00
CA ALA A 12 -4.75 16.32 1.18
C ALA A 12 -4.63 17.10 -0.14
N HIS A 13 -4.07 18.31 -0.11
CA HIS A 13 -3.83 19.12 -1.30
C HIS A 13 -2.92 18.39 -2.31
N ILE A 14 -1.77 17.88 -1.87
CA ILE A 14 -0.87 17.19 -2.80
C ILE A 14 -1.43 15.84 -3.25
N PHE A 15 -2.16 15.11 -2.40
CA PHE A 15 -2.77 13.83 -2.76
C PHE A 15 -3.85 14.02 -3.82
N THR A 16 -4.72 15.02 -3.69
CA THR A 16 -5.76 15.30 -4.69
C THR A 16 -5.16 15.79 -6.01
N LEU A 17 -4.17 16.68 -5.95
CA LEU A 17 -3.47 17.16 -7.13
C LEU A 17 -2.78 16.00 -7.86
N MET A 18 -2.08 15.14 -7.12
CA MET A 18 -1.36 14.02 -7.74
C MET A 18 -2.31 12.94 -8.24
N ALA A 19 -3.43 12.69 -7.55
CA ALA A 19 -4.47 11.79 -8.07
C ALA A 19 -4.97 12.27 -9.43
N PHE A 20 -5.28 13.56 -9.58
CA PHE A 20 -5.67 14.16 -10.88
C PHE A 20 -4.60 13.97 -11.95
N ILE A 21 -3.33 14.29 -11.65
CA ILE A 21 -2.22 14.17 -12.59
C ILE A 21 -2.01 12.72 -13.04
N VAL A 22 -2.09 11.75 -12.12
CA VAL A 22 -1.89 10.33 -12.47
C VAL A 22 -3.09 9.76 -13.22
N VAL A 23 -4.30 10.23 -12.95
CA VAL A 23 -5.47 9.88 -13.78
C VAL A 23 -5.28 10.41 -15.20
N LEU A 24 -4.83 11.65 -15.38
CA LEU A 24 -4.48 12.20 -16.70
C LEU A 24 -3.40 11.35 -17.39
N TYR A 25 -2.35 10.97 -16.65
CA TYR A 25 -1.29 10.10 -17.15
C TYR A 25 -1.82 8.72 -17.61
N SER A 26 -2.87 8.21 -17.00
CA SER A 26 -3.43 6.87 -17.22
C SER A 26 -4.62 6.79 -18.19
N LEU A 27 -5.05 7.90 -18.83
CA LEU A 27 -6.22 7.93 -19.72
C LEU A 27 -6.17 6.95 -20.90
N HIS A 28 -4.98 6.52 -21.33
CA HIS A 28 -4.82 5.53 -22.39
C HIS A 28 -5.07 4.08 -21.93
N VAL A 29 -5.10 3.84 -20.62
CA VAL A 29 -5.36 2.51 -20.03
C VAL A 29 -6.86 2.27 -19.98
N LYS A 30 -7.32 1.16 -20.56
CA LYS A 30 -8.75 0.80 -20.63
C LYS A 30 -9.17 -0.26 -19.61
N ASP A 31 -8.39 -0.47 -18.55
CA ASP A 31 -8.66 -1.45 -17.50
C ASP A 31 -9.41 -0.78 -16.33
N ASP A 32 -10.73 -0.92 -16.29
CA ASP A 32 -11.61 -0.33 -15.28
C ASP A 32 -11.27 -0.81 -13.87
N GLY A 33 -10.82 -2.06 -13.73
CA GLY A 33 -10.40 -2.62 -12.43
C GLY A 33 -9.18 -1.90 -11.87
N GLN A 34 -8.21 -1.55 -12.72
CA GLN A 34 -7.04 -0.78 -12.31
C GLN A 34 -7.44 0.65 -11.88
N HIS A 35 -8.33 1.32 -12.61
CA HIS A 35 -8.82 2.65 -12.26
C HIS A 35 -9.61 2.64 -10.94
N THR A 36 -10.51 1.66 -10.77
CA THR A 36 -11.26 1.48 -9.51
C THR A 36 -10.32 1.31 -8.32
N ALA A 37 -9.32 0.43 -8.45
CA ALA A 37 -8.32 0.23 -7.40
C ALA A 37 -7.53 1.53 -7.09
N ALA A 38 -7.18 2.30 -8.12
CA ALA A 38 -6.47 3.56 -7.96
C ALA A 38 -7.31 4.62 -7.21
N PHE A 39 -8.61 4.73 -7.50
CA PHE A 39 -9.50 5.65 -6.80
C PHE A 39 -9.77 5.22 -5.36
N LEU A 40 -9.97 3.93 -5.10
CA LEU A 40 -10.09 3.39 -3.73
C LEU A 40 -8.82 3.65 -2.92
N TYR A 41 -7.66 3.50 -3.54
CA TYR A 41 -6.37 3.76 -2.93
C TYR A 41 -6.18 5.24 -2.58
N ALA A 42 -6.48 6.15 -3.50
CA ALA A 42 -6.42 7.59 -3.25
C ALA A 42 -7.44 8.01 -2.18
N GLY A 43 -8.68 7.48 -2.25
CA GLY A 43 -9.72 7.72 -1.25
C GLY A 43 -9.34 7.21 0.13
N GLY A 44 -8.77 6.01 0.23
CA GLY A 44 -8.22 5.47 1.48
C GLY A 44 -7.13 6.36 2.08
N SER A 45 -6.23 6.87 1.23
CA SER A 45 -5.16 7.78 1.67
C SER A 45 -5.69 9.10 2.22
N LEU A 46 -6.73 9.67 1.58
CA LEU A 46 -7.42 10.87 2.08
C LEU A 46 -8.19 10.56 3.37
N GLY A 47 -8.81 9.38 3.47
CA GLY A 47 -9.49 8.94 4.69
C GLY A 47 -8.56 8.87 5.89
N VAL A 48 -7.34 8.31 5.74
CA VAL A 48 -6.30 8.34 6.79
C VAL A 48 -5.89 9.77 7.12
N THR A 49 -5.73 10.63 6.10
CA THR A 49 -5.28 12.02 6.28
C THR A 49 -6.26 12.84 7.12
N PHE A 50 -7.55 12.58 6.97
CA PHE A 50 -8.59 13.27 7.74
C PHE A 50 -9.09 12.51 8.96
N ALA A 51 -8.54 11.36 9.30
CA ALA A 51 -8.93 10.61 10.47
C ALA A 51 -8.63 11.37 11.78
N GLY A 52 -9.62 11.51 12.64
CA GLY A 52 -9.50 12.13 13.96
C GLY A 52 -9.35 11.11 15.09
N ASP A 53 -9.55 9.83 14.80
CA ASP A 53 -9.44 8.72 15.74
C ASP A 53 -8.75 7.51 15.09
N TYR A 54 -8.20 6.64 15.92
CA TYR A 54 -7.45 5.48 15.48
C TYR A 54 -8.31 4.42 14.76
N VAL A 55 -9.61 4.32 15.06
CA VAL A 55 -10.50 3.34 14.41
C VAL A 55 -10.76 3.76 12.96
N THR A 56 -11.13 5.01 12.75
CA THR A 56 -11.29 5.60 11.42
C THR A 56 -9.99 5.50 10.62
N LEU A 57 -8.85 5.82 11.25
CA LEU A 57 -7.52 5.68 10.64
C LEU A 57 -7.28 4.25 10.17
N TYR A 58 -7.54 3.26 11.03
CA TYR A 58 -7.30 1.84 10.72
C TYR A 58 -8.14 1.34 9.55
N ILE A 59 -9.43 1.69 9.52
CA ILE A 59 -10.32 1.28 8.42
C ILE A 59 -9.78 1.78 7.07
N PHE A 60 -9.41 3.05 6.97
CA PHE A 60 -8.87 3.62 5.74
C PHE A 60 -7.44 3.15 5.43
N TRP A 61 -6.65 2.83 6.47
CA TRP A 61 -5.32 2.23 6.33
C TRP A 61 -5.36 0.86 5.66
N GLU A 62 -6.29 0.01 6.10
CA GLU A 62 -6.51 -1.30 5.47
C GLU A 62 -7.08 -1.15 4.06
N LEU A 63 -8.06 -0.26 3.85
CA LEU A 63 -8.58 0.02 2.52
C LEU A 63 -7.47 0.43 1.54
N MET A 64 -6.54 1.27 2.00
CA MET A 64 -5.37 1.70 1.23
C MET A 64 -4.44 0.51 0.93
N ALA A 65 -4.17 -0.35 1.91
CA ALA A 65 -3.32 -1.52 1.73
C ALA A 65 -3.90 -2.52 0.72
N PHE A 66 -5.17 -2.88 0.87
CA PHE A 66 -5.85 -3.82 -0.04
C PHE A 66 -6.04 -3.26 -1.44
N SER A 67 -6.42 -1.99 -1.59
CA SER A 67 -6.63 -1.40 -2.93
C SER A 67 -5.31 -1.23 -3.69
N SER A 68 -4.23 -0.88 -3.01
CA SER A 68 -2.92 -0.66 -3.65
C SER A 68 -2.30 -1.93 -4.26
N VAL A 69 -2.55 -3.11 -3.70
CA VAL A 69 -1.98 -4.36 -4.23
C VAL A 69 -2.50 -4.68 -5.63
N PHE A 70 -3.74 -4.28 -5.94
CA PHE A 70 -4.30 -4.48 -7.29
C PHE A 70 -3.51 -3.71 -8.34
N LEU A 71 -2.91 -2.55 -8.03
CA LEU A 71 -2.05 -1.81 -8.95
C LEU A 71 -0.77 -2.60 -9.33
N VAL A 72 -0.36 -3.52 -8.47
CA VAL A 72 0.72 -4.46 -8.76
C VAL A 72 0.20 -5.66 -9.56
N TRP A 73 -0.93 -6.25 -9.16
CA TRP A 73 -1.49 -7.45 -9.77
C TRP A 73 -2.01 -7.23 -11.19
N HIS A 74 -2.53 -6.04 -11.51
CA HIS A 74 -3.01 -5.71 -12.86
C HIS A 74 -1.91 -5.76 -13.95
N ARG A 75 -0.63 -5.82 -13.59
CA ARG A 75 0.44 -6.12 -14.54
C ARG A 75 0.39 -7.57 -15.06
N ARG A 76 -0.27 -8.49 -14.34
CA ARG A 76 -0.58 -9.87 -14.72
C ARG A 76 0.63 -10.74 -15.05
N THR A 77 1.83 -10.39 -14.63
CA THR A 77 3.02 -11.25 -14.76
C THR A 77 3.17 -12.14 -13.52
N LYS A 78 3.80 -13.31 -13.67
CA LYS A 78 4.10 -14.19 -12.51
C LYS A 78 4.92 -13.45 -11.43
N LYS A 79 5.80 -12.54 -11.85
CA LYS A 79 6.60 -11.73 -10.93
C LYS A 79 5.72 -10.74 -10.17
N SER A 80 4.82 -10.03 -10.87
CA SER A 80 3.92 -9.06 -10.22
C SER A 80 2.93 -9.73 -9.27
N ILE A 81 2.40 -10.90 -9.61
CA ILE A 81 1.50 -11.65 -8.72
C ILE A 81 2.23 -12.03 -7.43
N ASN A 82 3.43 -12.59 -7.54
CA ASN A 82 4.23 -12.99 -6.37
C ASN A 82 4.69 -11.78 -5.54
N ALA A 83 5.08 -10.68 -6.18
CA ALA A 83 5.48 -9.45 -5.49
C ALA A 83 4.28 -8.80 -4.77
N GLY A 84 3.13 -8.73 -5.42
CA GLY A 84 1.90 -8.22 -4.81
C GLY A 84 1.42 -9.07 -3.63
N PHE A 85 1.57 -10.40 -3.70
CA PHE A 85 1.24 -11.26 -2.57
C PHE A 85 2.16 -10.99 -1.37
N ARG A 86 3.47 -10.87 -1.57
CA ARG A 86 4.40 -10.51 -0.48
C ARG A 86 4.11 -9.11 0.07
N TYR A 87 3.83 -8.15 -0.82
CA TYR A 87 3.40 -6.80 -0.45
C TYR A 87 2.19 -6.84 0.49
N LEU A 88 1.14 -7.57 0.11
CA LEU A 88 -0.06 -7.70 0.90
C LEU A 88 0.22 -8.32 2.28
N LEU A 89 0.98 -9.42 2.33
CA LEU A 89 1.33 -10.06 3.60
C LEU A 89 2.06 -9.12 4.56
N VAL A 90 3.03 -8.35 4.04
CA VAL A 90 3.78 -7.40 4.86
C VAL A 90 2.87 -6.30 5.40
N HIS A 91 1.95 -5.76 4.57
CA HIS A 91 1.01 -4.73 5.01
C HIS A 91 -0.02 -5.25 6.00
N VAL A 92 -0.52 -6.48 5.82
CA VAL A 92 -1.41 -7.13 6.80
C VAL A 92 -0.71 -7.31 8.15
N VAL A 93 0.56 -7.74 8.16
CA VAL A 93 1.34 -7.82 9.41
C VAL A 93 1.49 -6.44 10.04
N GLY A 94 1.77 -5.40 9.26
CA GLY A 94 1.81 -4.01 9.75
C GLY A 94 0.48 -3.54 10.33
N GLY A 95 -0.63 -3.88 9.67
CA GLY A 95 -1.99 -3.61 10.15
C GLY A 95 -2.31 -4.33 11.45
N LEU A 96 -1.85 -5.59 11.62
CA LEU A 96 -2.02 -6.32 12.89
C LEU A 96 -1.25 -5.67 14.04
N PHE A 97 -0.02 -5.19 13.82
CA PHE A 97 0.71 -4.40 14.81
C PHE A 97 -0.04 -3.12 15.17
N LEU A 98 -0.53 -2.39 14.16
CA LEU A 98 -1.30 -1.18 14.37
C LEU A 98 -2.60 -1.46 15.16
N LEU A 99 -3.36 -2.48 14.78
CA LEU A 99 -4.59 -2.87 15.48
C LEU A 99 -4.32 -3.29 16.93
N GLY A 100 -3.30 -4.13 17.15
CA GLY A 100 -2.87 -4.53 18.49
C GLY A 100 -2.51 -3.31 19.35
N GLY A 101 -1.78 -2.35 18.77
CA GLY A 101 -1.43 -1.10 19.44
C GLY A 101 -2.66 -0.23 19.77
N ILE A 102 -3.63 -0.15 18.86
CA ILE A 102 -4.89 0.61 19.07
C ILE A 102 -5.69 0.01 20.22
N ILE A 103 -5.86 -1.31 20.24
CA ILE A 103 -6.61 -2.02 21.31
C ILE A 103 -5.92 -1.83 22.66
N THR A 104 -4.60 -2.00 22.71
CA THR A 104 -3.80 -1.81 23.93
C THR A 104 -3.90 -0.37 24.42
N ARG A 105 -3.79 0.62 23.51
CA ARG A 105 -3.91 2.04 23.85
C ARG A 105 -5.31 2.37 24.42
N TYR A 106 -6.35 1.81 23.85
CA TYR A 106 -7.69 1.99 24.40
C TYR A 106 -7.80 1.42 25.81
N GLY A 107 -7.20 0.27 26.08
CA GLY A 107 -7.10 -0.30 27.43
C GLY A 107 -6.33 0.59 28.41
N GLU A 108 -5.28 1.28 27.94
CA GLU A 108 -4.46 2.18 28.77
C GLU A 108 -5.13 3.55 29.03
N THR A 109 -5.81 4.11 28.02
CA THR A 109 -6.26 5.52 28.05
C THR A 109 -7.78 5.71 28.02
N GLY A 110 -8.54 4.67 27.69
CA GLY A 110 -10.00 4.75 27.47
C GLY A 110 -10.41 5.57 26.24
N SER A 111 -9.47 5.94 25.37
CA SER A 111 -9.71 6.86 24.24
C SER A 111 -9.13 6.34 22.94
N PHE A 112 -9.90 6.50 21.84
CA PHE A 112 -9.43 6.26 20.47
C PHE A 112 -8.88 7.52 19.79
N ALA A 113 -8.79 8.66 20.46
CA ALA A 113 -8.36 9.92 19.83
C ALA A 113 -6.96 9.79 19.21
N PHE A 114 -6.84 10.20 17.94
CA PHE A 114 -5.59 10.21 17.22
C PHE A 114 -4.87 11.55 17.38
N GLY A 115 -3.69 11.54 17.96
CA GLY A 115 -2.91 12.74 18.24
C GLY A 115 -1.49 12.44 18.72
N PRO A 116 -0.76 13.45 19.17
CA PRO A 116 0.62 13.32 19.62
C PRO A 116 0.79 12.33 20.77
N ILE A 117 1.86 11.57 20.73
CA ILE A 117 2.31 10.66 21.78
C ILE A 117 3.58 11.29 22.39
N SER A 118 3.69 11.31 23.72
CA SER A 118 4.88 11.86 24.39
C SER A 118 6.07 10.91 24.22
N PRO A 119 7.27 11.44 23.88
CA PRO A 119 8.49 10.64 23.83
C PRO A 119 8.90 10.04 25.17
N GLU A 120 8.57 10.71 26.28
CA GLU A 120 8.97 10.31 27.63
C GLU A 120 8.22 9.08 28.19
N GLY A 121 7.09 8.70 27.57
CA GLY A 121 6.23 7.63 28.03
C GLY A 121 5.96 6.57 26.96
N MET A 122 6.98 5.90 26.44
CA MET A 122 6.80 4.86 25.43
C MET A 122 6.17 3.61 26.05
N THR A 123 4.87 3.42 25.82
CA THR A 123 4.11 2.23 26.25
C THR A 123 4.19 1.13 25.20
N LEU A 124 3.77 -0.10 25.56
CA LEU A 124 3.62 -1.19 24.58
C LEU A 124 2.68 -0.79 23.44
N ALA A 125 1.59 -0.10 23.73
CA ALA A 125 0.66 0.41 22.72
C ALA A 125 1.36 1.34 21.73
N SER A 126 2.12 2.32 22.22
CA SER A 126 2.86 3.28 21.38
C SER A 126 3.91 2.57 20.50
N PHE A 127 4.59 1.57 21.06
CA PHE A 127 5.58 0.77 20.32
C PHE A 127 4.95 -0.03 19.18
N LEU A 128 3.80 -0.68 19.42
CA LEU A 128 3.09 -1.45 18.39
C LEU A 128 2.57 -0.53 17.27
N ILE A 129 2.00 0.64 17.61
CA ILE A 129 1.55 1.64 16.64
C ILE A 129 2.73 2.14 15.80
N LEU A 130 3.87 2.44 16.46
CA LEU A 130 5.08 2.90 15.79
C LEU A 130 5.59 1.88 14.77
N ILE A 131 5.63 0.58 15.12
CA ILE A 131 6.03 -0.49 14.18
C ILE A 131 5.09 -0.52 12.98
N GLY A 132 3.76 -0.45 13.18
CA GLY A 132 2.80 -0.41 12.09
C GLY A 132 3.03 0.77 11.14
N PHE A 133 3.31 1.96 11.65
CA PHE A 133 3.60 3.14 10.85
C PHE A 133 4.97 3.05 10.16
N CYS A 134 6.02 2.58 10.86
CA CYS A 134 7.36 2.40 10.32
C CYS A 134 7.41 1.39 9.17
N LEU A 135 6.57 0.34 9.22
CA LEU A 135 6.47 -0.63 8.15
C LEU A 135 6.00 0.04 6.85
N ASN A 136 4.95 0.85 6.89
CA ASN A 136 4.47 1.60 5.72
C ASN A 136 5.40 2.75 5.33
N ALA A 137 6.18 3.31 6.26
CA ALA A 137 7.26 4.24 5.96
C ALA A 137 8.49 3.57 5.33
N ALA A 138 8.46 2.24 5.15
CA ALA A 138 9.56 1.45 4.61
C ALA A 138 10.87 1.64 5.39
N VAL A 139 10.80 1.65 6.71
CA VAL A 139 11.96 1.75 7.60
C VAL A 139 12.73 0.42 7.58
N PRO A 140 14.06 0.39 7.32
CA PRO A 140 14.85 -0.84 7.42
C PRO A 140 14.80 -1.45 8.84
N PRO A 141 14.68 -2.78 8.95
CA PRO A 141 14.73 -3.81 7.92
C PRO A 141 13.39 -4.10 7.20
N LEU A 142 12.32 -3.35 7.47
CA LEU A 142 10.95 -3.60 6.99
C LEU A 142 10.65 -2.97 5.62
N HIS A 143 11.65 -2.52 4.86
CA HIS A 143 11.51 -1.72 3.63
C HIS A 143 11.43 -2.54 2.34
N ALA A 144 11.84 -3.80 2.36
CA ALA A 144 12.10 -4.56 1.14
C ALA A 144 10.84 -4.83 0.27
N TRP A 145 9.65 -4.72 0.86
CA TRP A 145 8.39 -4.77 0.11
C TRP A 145 8.30 -3.69 -0.97
N LEU A 146 8.88 -2.51 -0.71
CA LEU A 146 8.84 -1.37 -1.61
C LEU A 146 9.71 -1.60 -2.85
N SER A 147 10.95 -2.05 -2.66
CA SER A 147 11.88 -2.37 -3.74
C SER A 147 11.49 -3.63 -4.52
N ASP A 148 10.64 -4.49 -3.95
CA ASP A 148 10.11 -5.71 -4.60
C ASP A 148 8.83 -5.42 -5.41
N ALA A 149 7.86 -4.69 -4.84
CA ALA A 149 6.54 -4.52 -5.45
C ALA A 149 6.45 -3.35 -6.45
N TYR A 150 7.07 -2.21 -6.17
CA TYR A 150 6.92 -1.01 -7.02
C TYR A 150 7.47 -1.18 -8.44
N PRO A 151 8.63 -1.84 -8.66
CA PRO A 151 9.10 -2.14 -10.00
C PRO A 151 8.19 -3.10 -10.77
N GLU A 152 7.45 -3.94 -10.07
CA GLU A 152 6.56 -4.94 -10.65
C GLU A 152 5.10 -4.45 -10.80
N ALA A 153 4.77 -3.24 -10.36
CA ALA A 153 3.48 -2.62 -10.60
C ALA A 153 3.26 -2.26 -12.09
N THR A 154 2.03 -1.99 -12.48
CA THR A 154 1.74 -1.42 -13.81
C THR A 154 2.46 -0.09 -14.00
N VAL A 155 2.59 0.39 -15.22
CA VAL A 155 3.28 1.67 -15.50
C VAL A 155 2.62 2.81 -14.74
N THR A 156 1.31 2.92 -14.83
CA THR A 156 0.53 3.96 -14.16
C THR A 156 0.37 3.68 -12.66
N GLY A 157 0.19 2.41 -12.28
CA GLY A 157 0.09 1.99 -10.87
C GLY A 157 1.33 2.33 -10.04
N ALA A 158 2.53 2.26 -10.63
CA ALA A 158 3.76 2.65 -9.92
C ALA A 158 3.79 4.14 -9.57
N VAL A 159 3.20 5.00 -10.41
CA VAL A 159 3.09 6.43 -10.13
C VAL A 159 2.13 6.67 -8.95
N PHE A 160 0.96 6.00 -8.91
CA PHE A 160 0.07 6.03 -7.76
C PHE A 160 0.78 5.54 -6.48
N LEU A 161 1.42 4.38 -6.53
CA LEU A 161 2.14 3.81 -5.38
C LEU A 161 3.23 4.76 -4.87
N SER A 162 3.90 5.50 -5.76
CA SER A 162 4.94 6.46 -5.36
C SER A 162 4.40 7.65 -4.59
N ALA A 163 3.12 7.99 -4.74
CA ALA A 163 2.52 9.20 -4.17
C ALA A 163 1.92 8.99 -2.76
N PHE A 164 1.30 7.83 -2.48
CA PHE A 164 0.39 7.72 -1.33
C PHE A 164 0.96 6.96 -0.13
N THR A 165 1.06 5.62 -0.14
CA THR A 165 1.33 4.80 1.06
C THR A 165 2.44 5.34 1.95
N THR A 166 3.59 5.58 1.39
CA THR A 166 4.77 6.00 2.17
C THR A 166 4.63 7.43 2.73
N LYS A 167 3.92 8.32 2.05
CA LYS A 167 3.69 9.70 2.51
C LYS A 167 2.57 9.78 3.54
N VAL A 168 1.56 8.93 3.41
CA VAL A 168 0.58 8.72 4.49
C VAL A 168 1.29 8.23 5.75
N ALA A 169 2.28 7.34 5.64
CA ALA A 169 3.08 6.92 6.78
C ALA A 169 3.89 8.07 7.41
N VAL A 170 4.49 8.94 6.59
CA VAL A 170 5.16 10.16 7.10
C VAL A 170 4.16 11.09 7.78
N TYR A 171 2.96 11.26 7.23
CA TYR A 171 1.90 12.06 7.83
C TYR A 171 1.53 11.57 9.24
N VAL A 172 1.27 10.27 9.40
CA VAL A 172 0.89 9.73 10.72
C VAL A 172 2.06 9.75 11.71
N LEU A 173 3.29 9.56 11.24
CA LEU A 173 4.49 9.72 12.07
C LEU A 173 4.67 11.17 12.52
N ALA A 174 4.52 12.15 11.62
CA ALA A 174 4.60 13.58 11.97
C ALA A 174 3.49 14.00 12.96
N ARG A 175 2.30 13.39 12.87
CA ARG A 175 1.19 13.68 13.79
C ARG A 175 1.34 13.05 15.16
N ALA A 176 1.87 11.82 15.24
CA ALA A 176 1.86 11.05 16.47
C ALA A 176 3.24 10.95 17.16
N PHE A 177 4.32 10.94 16.39
CA PHE A 177 5.66 10.58 16.87
C PHE A 177 6.73 11.66 16.58
N ALA A 178 6.34 12.92 16.44
CA ALA A 178 7.31 14.01 16.32
C ALA A 178 8.17 14.11 17.59
N GLY A 179 9.50 14.26 17.44
CA GLY A 179 10.44 14.37 18.56
C GLY A 179 10.95 13.04 19.13
N PHE A 180 10.67 11.91 18.49
CA PHE A 180 11.24 10.62 18.89
C PHE A 180 12.66 10.47 18.31
N GLU A 181 13.69 10.64 19.10
CA GLU A 181 15.10 10.62 18.67
C GLU A 181 15.47 9.34 17.89
N ILE A 182 14.90 8.20 18.26
CA ILE A 182 15.12 6.94 17.55
C ILE A 182 14.74 7.04 16.07
N LEU A 183 13.70 7.81 15.72
CA LEU A 183 13.30 8.05 14.33
C LEU A 183 14.31 8.95 13.61
N ALA A 184 14.93 9.90 14.30
CA ALA A 184 15.97 10.74 13.71
C ALA A 184 17.19 9.91 13.28
N ILE A 185 17.66 9.03 14.16
CA ILE A 185 18.79 8.14 13.90
C ILE A 185 18.48 7.14 12.78
N ILE A 186 17.36 6.41 12.91
CA ILE A 186 16.96 5.42 11.91
C ILE A 186 16.71 6.09 10.56
N GLY A 187 16.08 7.27 10.53
CA GLY A 187 15.82 8.03 9.32
C GLY A 187 17.11 8.42 8.58
N ALA A 188 18.13 8.89 9.30
CA ALA A 188 19.42 9.23 8.70
C ALA A 188 20.14 7.99 8.13
N ILE A 189 20.13 6.86 8.85
CA ILE A 189 20.67 5.58 8.37
C ILE A 189 19.91 5.12 7.11
N MET A 190 18.59 5.19 7.14
CA MET A 190 17.71 4.85 6.03
C MET A 190 18.00 5.68 4.79
N ALA A 191 18.33 6.97 4.95
CA ALA A 191 18.67 7.85 3.84
C ALA A 191 19.93 7.36 3.10
N VAL A 192 20.98 7.00 3.84
CA VAL A 192 22.24 6.45 3.29
C VAL A 192 22.01 5.05 2.70
N TYR A 193 21.31 4.18 3.42
CA TYR A 193 21.00 2.83 2.97
C TYR A 193 20.35 2.83 1.56
N GLY A 194 19.32 3.64 1.38
CA GLY A 194 18.58 3.71 0.13
C GLY A 194 19.44 4.16 -1.06
N VAL A 195 20.34 5.13 -0.89
CA VAL A 195 21.22 5.58 -1.99
C VAL A 195 22.31 4.56 -2.30
N CYS A 196 22.85 3.84 -1.32
CA CYS A 196 23.83 2.79 -1.55
C CYS A 196 23.25 1.72 -2.48
N TYR A 197 22.06 1.19 -2.15
CA TYR A 197 21.39 0.18 -3.00
C TYR A 197 20.98 0.75 -4.36
N ALA A 198 20.47 1.97 -4.44
CA ALA A 198 20.15 2.62 -5.71
C ALA A 198 21.36 2.76 -6.64
N THR A 199 22.55 3.03 -6.06
CA THR A 199 23.77 3.21 -6.85
C THR A 199 24.23 1.93 -7.53
N ILE A 200 24.05 0.76 -6.89
CA ILE A 200 24.47 -0.52 -7.44
C ILE A 200 23.39 -1.20 -8.31
N GLU A 201 22.13 -0.73 -8.23
CA GLU A 201 21.00 -1.33 -8.93
C GLU A 201 21.03 -1.07 -10.44
N ASN A 202 20.47 -2.01 -11.23
CA ASN A 202 20.43 -1.96 -12.69
C ASN A 202 19.03 -1.65 -13.27
N ASP A 203 17.94 -1.96 -12.56
CA ASP A 203 16.58 -1.67 -13.02
C ASP A 203 16.18 -0.23 -12.66
N SER A 204 15.76 0.57 -13.67
CA SER A 204 15.42 1.99 -13.50
C SER A 204 14.31 2.23 -12.46
N ARG A 205 13.29 1.39 -12.46
CA ARG A 205 12.16 1.51 -11.51
C ARG A 205 12.57 1.06 -10.10
N ARG A 206 13.47 0.09 -10.01
CA ARG A 206 14.01 -0.39 -8.74
C ARG A 206 15.00 0.61 -8.14
N ILE A 207 15.80 1.30 -8.96
CA ILE A 207 16.59 2.46 -8.53
C ILE A 207 15.68 3.50 -7.89
N LEU A 208 14.58 3.86 -8.55
CA LEU A 208 13.61 4.81 -8.02
C LEU A 208 12.95 4.33 -6.74
N ALA A 209 12.69 3.03 -6.60
CA ALA A 209 12.15 2.44 -5.37
C ALA A 209 13.13 2.56 -4.18
N TYR A 210 14.42 2.23 -4.36
CA TYR A 210 15.42 2.45 -3.31
C TYR A 210 15.60 3.92 -2.97
N HIS A 211 15.49 4.81 -3.97
CA HIS A 211 15.47 6.25 -3.70
C HIS A 211 14.23 6.71 -2.94
N MET A 212 13.11 6.00 -3.00
CA MET A 212 12.00 6.29 -2.10
C MET A 212 12.39 6.01 -0.66
N VAL A 213 13.03 4.87 -0.39
CA VAL A 213 13.56 4.55 0.96
C VAL A 213 14.49 5.66 1.44
N SER A 214 15.43 6.11 0.58
CA SER A 214 16.35 7.20 0.94
C SER A 214 15.63 8.51 1.27
N GLN A 215 14.68 8.95 0.44
CA GLN A 215 14.00 10.23 0.65
C GLN A 215 13.04 10.17 1.86
N LEU A 216 12.43 9.01 2.12
CA LEU A 216 11.67 8.77 3.35
C LEU A 216 12.58 8.87 4.58
N GLY A 217 13.83 8.45 4.46
CA GLY A 217 14.82 8.61 5.51
C GLY A 217 14.99 10.06 5.97
N TYR A 218 15.07 11.02 5.04
CA TYR A 218 15.09 12.45 5.39
C TYR A 218 13.81 12.89 6.11
N MET A 219 12.64 12.42 5.64
CA MET A 219 11.35 12.77 6.24
C MET A 219 11.24 12.21 7.66
N VAL A 220 11.58 10.93 7.83
CA VAL A 220 11.57 10.24 9.13
C VAL A 220 12.58 10.88 10.08
N CYS A 221 13.76 11.27 9.60
CA CYS A 221 14.76 11.99 10.37
C CYS A 221 14.24 13.36 10.85
N GLY A 222 13.63 14.15 9.96
CA GLY A 222 13.04 15.43 10.33
C GLY A 222 11.89 15.32 11.34
N VAL A 223 11.04 14.29 11.18
CA VAL A 223 9.99 13.98 12.18
C VAL A 223 10.62 13.59 13.52
N GLY A 224 11.70 12.79 13.50
CA GLY A 224 12.40 12.34 14.71
C GLY A 224 13.09 13.47 15.47
N ILE A 225 13.64 14.47 14.78
CA ILE A 225 14.19 15.70 15.41
C ILE A 225 13.08 16.48 16.12
N GLY A 226 11.91 16.61 15.50
CA GLY A 226 10.67 17.06 16.15
C GLY A 226 10.55 18.58 16.36
N THR A 227 11.55 19.39 16.01
CA THR A 227 11.42 20.86 16.06
C THR A 227 10.48 21.35 14.95
N GLU A 228 9.89 22.54 15.12
CA GLU A 228 8.96 23.11 14.14
C GLU A 228 9.59 23.18 12.75
N MET A 229 10.85 23.58 12.65
CA MET A 229 11.58 23.63 11.38
C MET A 229 11.81 22.23 10.80
N ALA A 230 12.18 21.25 11.62
CA ALA A 230 12.44 19.88 11.18
C ALA A 230 11.16 19.19 10.68
N VAL A 231 10.04 19.36 11.40
CA VAL A 231 8.73 18.85 10.97
C VAL A 231 8.26 19.55 9.69
N ASN A 232 8.41 20.87 9.60
CA ASN A 232 8.11 21.61 8.38
C ASN A 232 8.97 21.11 7.20
N GLY A 233 10.26 20.86 7.43
CA GLY A 233 11.17 20.30 6.43
C GLY A 233 10.73 18.90 5.95
N ALA A 234 10.34 18.02 6.89
CA ALA A 234 9.83 16.68 6.57
C ALA A 234 8.53 16.75 5.75
N VAL A 235 7.59 17.61 6.12
CA VAL A 235 6.31 17.82 5.42
C VAL A 235 6.52 18.46 4.04
N ALA A 236 7.36 19.50 3.95
CA ALA A 236 7.74 20.13 2.68
C ALA A 236 8.41 19.12 1.74
N LEU A 237 9.30 18.29 2.29
CA LEU A 237 9.94 17.24 1.52
C LEU A 237 8.96 16.14 1.08
N ALA A 238 7.99 15.77 1.91
CA ALA A 238 6.94 14.83 1.52
C ALA A 238 6.13 15.38 0.33
N TYR A 239 5.74 16.65 0.38
CA TYR A 239 5.02 17.33 -0.70
C TYR A 239 5.83 17.36 -2.00
N THR A 240 7.03 17.90 -1.96
CA THR A 240 7.87 18.05 -3.16
C THR A 240 8.33 16.71 -3.70
N ASN A 241 8.55 15.71 -2.83
CA ASN A 241 8.89 14.35 -3.22
C ASN A 241 7.79 13.69 -4.05
N ILE A 242 6.53 13.88 -3.71
CA ILE A 242 5.40 13.36 -4.51
C ILE A 242 5.49 13.91 -5.93
N VAL A 243 5.81 15.20 -6.09
CA VAL A 243 5.92 15.86 -7.40
C VAL A 243 7.07 15.28 -8.22
N TYR A 244 8.32 15.44 -7.77
CA TYR A 244 9.45 15.01 -8.60
C TYR A 244 9.61 13.49 -8.70
N LYS A 245 9.19 12.71 -7.69
CA LYS A 245 9.16 11.25 -7.79
C LYS A 245 8.08 10.77 -8.74
N GLY A 246 6.89 11.38 -8.69
CA GLY A 246 5.85 11.13 -9.67
C GLY A 246 6.37 11.33 -11.09
N LEU A 247 7.05 12.45 -11.34
CA LEU A 247 7.65 12.75 -12.64
C LEU A 247 8.69 11.71 -13.07
N LEU A 248 9.56 11.28 -12.17
CA LEU A 248 10.57 10.25 -12.46
C LEU A 248 9.95 8.87 -12.75
N PHE A 249 8.92 8.48 -11.97
CA PHE A 249 8.19 7.24 -12.24
C PHE A 249 7.38 7.30 -13.54
N MET A 250 6.82 8.47 -13.89
CA MET A 250 6.18 8.69 -15.20
C MET A 250 7.20 8.55 -16.32
N GLY A 251 8.39 9.18 -16.21
CA GLY A 251 9.45 9.08 -17.21
C GLY A 251 9.97 7.66 -17.39
N ALA A 252 10.32 6.97 -16.29
CA ALA A 252 10.76 5.57 -16.35
C ALA A 252 9.63 4.63 -16.81
N GLY A 253 8.39 4.96 -16.45
CA GLY A 253 7.19 4.27 -16.92
C GLY A 253 6.97 4.42 -18.42
N ALA A 254 7.10 5.63 -18.95
CA ALA A 254 7.01 5.91 -20.40
C ALA A 254 8.09 5.15 -21.17
N VAL A 255 9.33 5.11 -20.67
CA VAL A 255 10.39 4.30 -21.26
C VAL A 255 10.02 2.81 -21.28
N LEU A 256 9.52 2.28 -20.17
CA LEU A 256 9.07 0.88 -20.10
C LEU A 256 7.91 0.59 -21.06
N GLU A 257 6.92 1.49 -21.13
CA GLU A 257 5.75 1.35 -22.02
C GLU A 257 6.16 1.29 -23.49
N MET A 258 7.08 2.17 -23.91
CA MET A 258 7.46 2.32 -25.30
C MET A 258 8.57 1.37 -25.75
N THR A 259 9.41 0.86 -24.82
CA THR A 259 10.55 -0.02 -25.14
C THR A 259 10.36 -1.46 -24.69
N GLY A 260 9.46 -1.71 -23.74
CA GLY A 260 9.33 -2.99 -23.03
C GLY A 260 10.49 -3.31 -22.09
N ARG A 261 11.42 -2.36 -21.85
CA ARG A 261 12.63 -2.57 -21.06
C ARG A 261 12.75 -1.58 -19.90
N SER A 262 13.26 -2.05 -18.76
CA SER A 262 13.49 -1.22 -17.56
C SER A 262 14.94 -1.25 -17.08
N LYS A 263 15.75 -2.21 -17.54
CA LYS A 263 17.14 -2.34 -17.12
C LYS A 263 18.02 -1.36 -17.87
N LEU A 264 18.90 -0.67 -17.14
CA LEU A 264 19.85 0.28 -17.72
C LEU A 264 20.84 -0.39 -18.67
N SER A 265 21.21 -1.65 -18.41
CA SER A 265 22.07 -2.45 -19.31
C SER A 265 21.45 -2.74 -20.69
N ASP A 266 20.12 -2.69 -20.78
CA ASP A 266 19.36 -3.03 -21.99
C ASP A 266 18.85 -1.78 -22.73
N LEU A 267 19.09 -0.59 -22.17
CA LEU A 267 18.72 0.73 -22.67
C LEU A 267 19.98 1.48 -23.14
N GLY A 268 19.78 2.64 -23.75
CA GLY A 268 20.83 3.56 -24.20
C GLY A 268 20.62 4.00 -25.65
N GLY A 269 21.05 5.22 -25.95
CA GLY A 269 20.96 5.82 -27.28
C GLY A 269 19.57 6.27 -27.72
N ILE A 270 18.56 6.19 -26.83
CA ILE A 270 17.15 6.46 -27.20
C ILE A 270 16.78 7.96 -27.17
N TYR A 271 17.70 8.85 -26.80
CA TYR A 271 17.44 10.29 -26.68
C TYR A 271 16.90 10.95 -27.96
N LYS A 272 17.25 10.43 -29.13
CA LYS A 272 16.79 10.93 -30.43
C LYS A 272 15.32 10.61 -30.71
N TYR A 273 14.81 9.56 -30.07
CA TYR A 273 13.48 9.02 -30.35
C TYR A 273 12.42 9.47 -29.33
N MET A 274 12.85 9.86 -28.14
CA MET A 274 11.96 10.29 -27.05
C MET A 274 12.45 11.59 -26.39
N PRO A 275 12.61 12.70 -27.13
CA PRO A 275 13.20 13.94 -26.61
C PRO A 275 12.34 14.63 -25.53
N LEU A 276 11.02 14.57 -25.62
CA LEU A 276 10.14 15.16 -24.60
C LEU A 276 10.19 14.35 -23.30
N THR A 277 10.13 13.03 -23.39
CA THR A 277 10.25 12.14 -22.24
C THR A 277 11.63 12.31 -21.55
N LEU A 278 12.70 12.46 -22.34
CA LEU A 278 14.04 12.80 -21.84
C LEU A 278 14.03 14.10 -21.02
N PHE A 279 13.49 15.18 -21.60
CA PHE A 279 13.44 16.48 -20.94
C PHE A 279 12.73 16.39 -19.57
N PHE A 280 11.57 15.75 -19.51
CA PHE A 280 10.82 15.59 -18.27
C PHE A 280 11.55 14.69 -17.25
N THR A 281 12.21 13.63 -17.72
CA THR A 281 13.00 12.75 -16.85
C THR A 281 14.19 13.49 -16.24
N ILE A 282 14.91 14.30 -17.03
CA ILE A 282 16.03 15.12 -16.54
C ILE A 282 15.51 16.16 -15.53
N THR A 283 14.37 16.81 -15.80
CA THR A 283 13.75 17.76 -14.85
C THR A 283 13.49 17.10 -13.49
N GLY A 284 12.93 15.88 -13.48
CA GLY A 284 12.75 15.11 -12.25
C GLY A 284 14.06 14.76 -11.55
N GLY A 285 15.09 14.38 -12.32
CA GLY A 285 16.42 14.07 -11.82
C GLY A 285 17.16 15.29 -11.22
N ILE A 286 17.02 16.45 -11.81
CA ILE A 286 17.55 17.72 -11.30
C ILE A 286 16.81 18.10 -10.01
N SER A 287 15.49 17.97 -10.00
CA SER A 287 14.67 18.36 -8.84
C SER A 287 14.96 17.47 -7.63
N ILE A 288 15.01 16.15 -7.76
CA ILE A 288 15.34 15.26 -6.64
C ILE A 288 16.74 15.48 -6.10
N SER A 289 17.67 15.92 -6.96
CA SER A 289 19.05 16.20 -6.59
C SER A 289 19.21 17.44 -5.72
N GLY A 290 18.16 18.27 -5.63
CA GLY A 290 18.22 19.52 -4.89
C GLY A 290 18.96 20.64 -5.63
N PHE A 291 18.79 20.68 -6.97
CA PHE A 291 19.36 21.77 -7.75
C PHE A 291 18.62 23.09 -7.42
N PRO A 292 19.31 24.22 -7.27
CA PRO A 292 18.67 25.50 -7.06
C PRO A 292 17.55 25.79 -8.06
N LEU A 293 16.54 26.52 -7.66
CA LEU A 293 15.31 26.82 -8.41
C LEU A 293 14.38 25.62 -8.66
N THR A 294 14.62 24.48 -8.00
CA THR A 294 13.73 23.32 -8.06
C THR A 294 13.12 22.97 -6.70
N ALA A 295 12.01 22.26 -6.73
CA ALA A 295 11.24 21.87 -5.54
C ALA A 295 12.07 21.07 -4.50
N GLY A 296 12.99 20.23 -4.97
CA GLY A 296 13.83 19.43 -4.08
C GLY A 296 14.84 20.27 -3.27
N PHE A 297 15.31 21.39 -3.81
CA PHE A 297 16.24 22.27 -3.11
C PHE A 297 15.61 22.88 -1.85
N ILE A 298 14.43 23.48 -2.00
CA ILE A 298 13.77 24.24 -0.92
C ILE A 298 13.32 23.36 0.26
N SER A 299 13.06 22.08 0.04
CA SER A 299 12.58 21.16 1.07
C SER A 299 13.71 20.36 1.71
N LYS A 300 14.65 19.84 0.90
CA LYS A 300 15.78 19.05 1.40
C LYS A 300 16.73 19.90 2.23
N ALA A 301 17.06 21.11 1.77
CA ALA A 301 17.91 22.03 2.51
C ALA A 301 17.31 22.39 3.88
N MET A 302 16.00 22.62 3.97
CA MET A 302 15.33 22.89 5.26
C MET A 302 15.52 21.74 6.26
N THR A 303 15.37 20.47 5.84
CA THR A 303 15.57 19.32 6.73
C THR A 303 17.02 19.18 7.18
N VAL A 304 17.99 19.39 6.27
CA VAL A 304 19.42 19.33 6.61
C VAL A 304 19.82 20.46 7.55
N THR A 305 19.34 21.68 7.28
CA THR A 305 19.59 22.85 8.14
C THR A 305 18.99 22.65 9.54
N ALA A 306 17.79 22.09 9.64
CA ALA A 306 17.18 21.79 10.95
C ALA A 306 18.03 20.82 11.78
N ALA A 307 18.64 19.81 11.15
CA ALA A 307 19.56 18.90 11.84
C ALA A 307 20.85 19.62 12.30
N ALA A 308 21.32 20.62 11.54
CA ALA A 308 22.48 21.40 11.88
C ALA A 308 22.21 22.37 13.05
N GLU A 309 21.08 23.07 13.04
CA GLU A 309 20.66 24.00 14.10
C GLU A 309 20.48 23.32 15.45
N GLU A 310 19.96 22.09 15.45
CA GLU A 310 19.84 21.28 16.67
C GLU A 310 21.16 20.57 17.08
N HIS A 311 22.28 20.95 16.49
CA HIS A 311 23.60 20.39 16.78
C HIS A 311 23.73 18.88 16.53
N HIS A 312 22.82 18.26 15.76
CA HIS A 312 22.92 16.86 15.35
C HIS A 312 23.88 16.68 14.16
N ILE A 313 25.17 17.06 14.35
CA ILE A 313 26.19 17.09 13.28
C ILE A 313 26.31 15.74 12.55
N PHE A 314 26.23 14.64 13.28
CA PHE A 314 26.32 13.30 12.68
C PHE A 314 25.11 13.00 11.76
N LEU A 315 23.90 13.36 12.16
CA LEU A 315 22.70 13.20 11.33
C LEU A 315 22.78 14.08 10.09
N MET A 316 23.18 15.35 10.24
CA MET A 316 23.42 16.25 9.12
C MET A 316 24.41 15.64 8.12
N PHE A 317 25.56 15.13 8.59
CA PHE A 317 26.57 14.50 7.75
C PHE A 317 25.99 13.30 6.96
N LEU A 318 25.21 12.40 7.59
CA LEU A 318 24.57 11.28 6.92
C LEU A 318 23.57 11.74 5.85
N LEU A 319 22.78 12.79 6.13
CA LEU A 319 21.83 13.36 5.16
C LEU A 319 22.58 14.00 3.97
N MET A 320 23.68 14.69 4.20
CA MET A 320 24.52 15.24 3.12
C MET A 320 25.14 14.12 2.27
N LEU A 321 25.66 13.06 2.89
CA LEU A 321 26.18 11.88 2.19
C LEU A 321 25.09 11.22 1.31
N ALA A 322 23.88 11.09 1.84
CA ALA A 322 22.73 10.60 1.07
C ALA A 322 22.35 11.55 -0.08
N SER A 323 22.57 12.87 0.05
CA SER A 323 22.36 13.84 -1.03
C SER A 323 23.34 13.63 -2.19
N ILE A 324 24.62 13.39 -1.90
CA ILE A 324 25.65 13.03 -2.89
C ILE A 324 25.21 11.78 -3.65
N GLY A 325 24.84 10.71 -2.94
CA GLY A 325 24.39 9.47 -3.55
C GLY A 325 23.11 9.61 -4.37
N THR A 326 22.20 10.50 -3.96
CA THR A 326 20.98 10.83 -4.73
C THR A 326 21.31 11.43 -6.07
N PHE A 327 22.17 12.44 -6.11
CA PHE A 327 22.56 13.08 -7.36
C PHE A 327 23.36 12.12 -8.26
N LEU A 328 24.28 11.34 -7.68
CA LEU A 328 25.05 10.35 -8.41
C LEU A 328 24.16 9.33 -9.13
N SER A 329 23.16 8.79 -8.45
CA SER A 329 22.39 7.64 -8.95
C SER A 329 21.13 8.02 -9.75
N VAL A 330 20.39 9.06 -9.36
CA VAL A 330 19.17 9.49 -10.09
C VAL A 330 19.39 10.75 -10.91
N GLY A 331 20.24 11.66 -10.45
CA GLY A 331 20.54 12.86 -11.21
C GLY A 331 21.46 12.61 -12.41
N LEU A 332 22.42 11.68 -12.29
CA LEU A 332 23.45 11.43 -13.28
C LEU A 332 23.36 10.02 -13.89
N LYS A 333 23.50 8.96 -13.08
CA LYS A 333 23.54 7.57 -13.57
C LYS A 333 22.27 7.18 -14.32
N LEU A 334 21.10 7.41 -13.74
CA LEU A 334 19.82 7.01 -14.33
C LEU A 334 19.60 7.67 -15.72
N PRO A 335 19.65 9.03 -15.86
CA PRO A 335 19.49 9.66 -17.17
C PRO A 335 20.58 9.28 -18.15
N TYR A 336 21.84 9.22 -17.69
CA TYR A 336 22.95 8.89 -18.58
C TYR A 336 22.76 7.53 -19.26
N PHE A 337 22.49 6.46 -18.49
CA PHE A 337 22.40 5.12 -19.05
C PHE A 337 21.08 4.84 -19.77
N ILE A 338 19.98 5.51 -19.42
CA ILE A 338 18.74 5.39 -20.19
C ILE A 338 18.90 6.08 -21.55
N TRP A 339 19.43 7.29 -21.58
CA TRP A 339 19.33 8.15 -22.74
C TRP A 339 20.61 8.21 -23.59
N PHE A 340 21.77 8.32 -22.95
CA PHE A 340 23.06 8.60 -23.60
C PHE A 340 24.05 7.43 -23.54
N GLY A 341 23.71 6.33 -22.86
CA GLY A 341 24.54 5.13 -22.79
C GLY A 341 24.82 4.49 -24.15
N ARG A 342 25.41 3.30 -24.12
CA ARG A 342 25.71 2.54 -25.35
C ARG A 342 24.41 2.33 -26.12
N ASP A 343 24.45 2.61 -27.46
CA ASP A 343 23.29 2.46 -28.32
C ASP A 343 22.75 1.02 -28.29
N SER A 344 21.53 0.87 -27.84
CA SER A 344 20.83 -0.41 -27.74
C SER A 344 20.18 -0.86 -29.05
N GLY A 345 20.20 -0.01 -30.10
CA GLY A 345 19.54 -0.25 -31.38
C GLY A 345 18.02 -0.16 -31.35
N ILE A 346 17.43 0.21 -30.21
CA ILE A 346 15.98 0.37 -30.03
C ILE A 346 15.56 1.71 -30.61
N LYS A 347 14.48 1.71 -31.40
CA LYS A 347 13.88 2.91 -31.99
C LYS A 347 12.44 3.07 -31.49
N PRO A 348 12.23 3.47 -30.21
CA PRO A 348 10.90 3.63 -29.65
C PRO A 348 10.19 4.85 -30.27
N ARG A 349 8.84 4.86 -30.15
CA ARG A 349 8.06 6.07 -30.41
C ARG A 349 7.99 6.89 -29.14
N GLU A 350 7.69 8.19 -29.27
CA GLU A 350 7.35 9.02 -28.11
C GLU A 350 6.11 8.51 -27.39
N ALA A 351 6.03 8.81 -26.10
CA ALA A 351 4.89 8.44 -25.26
C ALA A 351 3.60 9.14 -25.72
N PRO A 352 2.42 8.60 -25.39
CA PRO A 352 1.14 9.24 -25.71
C PRO A 352 1.00 10.65 -25.14
N LEU A 353 0.20 11.49 -25.80
CA LEU A 353 0.02 12.91 -25.45
C LEU A 353 -0.46 13.11 -24.00
N ASN A 354 -1.38 12.26 -23.53
CA ASN A 354 -1.87 12.33 -22.14
C ASN A 354 -0.75 12.11 -21.12
N MET A 355 0.21 11.21 -21.40
CA MET A 355 1.38 11.01 -20.56
C MET A 355 2.28 12.26 -20.55
N HIS A 356 2.52 12.87 -21.71
CA HIS A 356 3.30 14.10 -21.82
C HIS A 356 2.63 15.27 -21.09
N LEU A 357 1.32 15.44 -21.21
CA LEU A 357 0.59 16.49 -20.49
C LEU A 357 0.73 16.34 -18.97
N ALA A 358 0.59 15.12 -18.45
CA ALA A 358 0.79 14.85 -17.04
C ALA A 358 2.23 15.16 -16.59
N MET A 359 3.23 14.73 -17.38
CA MET A 359 4.63 15.01 -17.12
C MET A 359 4.95 16.51 -17.20
N ALA A 360 4.35 17.23 -18.16
CA ALA A 360 4.54 18.68 -18.30
C ALA A 360 4.00 19.46 -17.10
N ILE A 361 2.79 19.14 -16.62
CA ILE A 361 2.22 19.75 -15.41
C ILE A 361 3.12 19.48 -14.21
N THR A 362 3.58 18.26 -14.05
CA THR A 362 4.44 17.85 -12.93
C THR A 362 5.83 18.51 -13.00
N ALA A 363 6.41 18.63 -14.21
CA ALA A 363 7.67 19.36 -14.43
C ALA A 363 7.52 20.84 -14.14
N PHE A 364 6.42 21.46 -14.57
CA PHE A 364 6.11 22.84 -14.22
C PHE A 364 6.05 23.01 -12.68
N MET A 365 5.38 22.11 -11.96
CA MET A 365 5.32 22.15 -10.50
C MET A 365 6.72 22.02 -9.84
N CYS A 366 7.63 21.23 -10.43
CA CYS A 366 9.01 21.14 -9.93
C CYS A 366 9.74 22.49 -9.92
N TYR A 367 9.58 23.30 -10.97
CA TYR A 367 10.18 24.62 -11.05
C TYR A 367 9.36 25.68 -10.31
N PHE A 368 8.04 25.64 -10.42
CA PHE A 368 7.16 26.60 -9.75
C PHE A 368 7.40 26.65 -8.24
N LEU A 369 7.41 25.48 -7.59
CA LEU A 369 7.67 25.39 -6.15
C LEU A 369 9.07 25.85 -5.78
N GLY A 370 10.08 25.56 -6.63
CA GLY A 370 11.44 26.02 -6.39
C GLY A 370 11.59 27.53 -6.51
N ILE A 371 10.99 28.14 -7.53
CA ILE A 371 11.06 29.59 -7.79
C ILE A 371 10.21 30.39 -6.80
N TYR A 372 9.05 29.85 -6.40
CA TYR A 372 8.11 30.48 -5.48
C TYR A 372 7.84 29.60 -4.24
N PRO A 373 8.81 29.46 -3.33
CA PRO A 373 8.70 28.60 -2.14
C PRO A 373 7.56 29.01 -1.21
N LYS A 374 7.24 30.29 -1.17
CA LYS A 374 6.19 30.84 -0.30
C LYS A 374 4.86 30.12 -0.47
N PHE A 375 4.51 29.70 -1.69
CA PHE A 375 3.28 28.94 -1.95
C PHE A 375 3.20 27.67 -1.08
N LEU A 376 4.29 26.92 -0.96
CA LEU A 376 4.35 25.72 -0.12
C LEU A 376 4.49 26.08 1.36
N TYR A 377 5.33 27.07 1.69
CA TYR A 377 5.64 27.42 3.08
C TYR A 377 4.43 27.97 3.83
N ASP A 378 3.54 28.70 3.17
CA ASP A 378 2.32 29.22 3.79
C ASP A 378 1.31 28.09 4.17
N MET A 379 1.43 26.92 3.53
CA MET A 379 0.60 25.75 3.82
C MET A 379 1.16 24.86 4.94
N LEU A 380 2.45 25.03 5.31
CA LEU A 380 3.09 24.16 6.30
C LEU A 380 2.47 24.30 7.70
N PRO A 381 2.56 23.26 8.54
CA PRO A 381 1.90 23.22 9.85
C PRO A 381 2.36 24.34 10.80
N TYR A 382 3.65 24.70 10.76
CA TYR A 382 4.24 25.75 11.59
C TYR A 382 4.67 26.97 10.75
N PRO A 383 4.77 28.17 11.32
CA PRO A 383 5.30 29.33 10.63
C PRO A 383 6.72 29.11 10.13
N VAL A 384 7.03 29.56 8.92
CA VAL A 384 8.35 29.40 8.31
C VAL A 384 9.08 30.74 8.28
N HIS A 385 10.18 30.86 9.00
CA HIS A 385 11.08 32.02 9.01
C HIS A 385 12.38 31.77 8.25
N TRP A 386 12.55 30.57 7.71
CA TRP A 386 13.74 30.13 7.00
C TRP A 386 13.72 30.52 5.51
N HIS A 387 14.89 30.93 4.99
CA HIS A 387 15.06 31.36 3.61
C HIS A 387 16.01 30.41 2.86
N PRO A 388 15.54 29.72 1.78
CA PRO A 388 16.37 28.75 1.06
C PRO A 388 17.51 29.41 0.24
N TYR A 389 17.27 30.61 -0.32
CA TYR A 389 18.19 31.28 -1.26
C TYR A 389 19.16 32.22 -0.57
N THR A 390 20.00 31.68 0.33
CA THR A 390 21.14 32.37 0.89
C THR A 390 22.41 32.01 0.12
N ALA A 391 23.42 32.87 0.14
CA ALA A 391 24.72 32.60 -0.48
C ALA A 391 25.36 31.32 0.06
N PHE A 392 25.15 31.03 1.35
CA PHE A 392 25.64 29.82 2.00
C PHE A 392 24.97 28.55 1.40
N HIS A 393 23.65 28.47 1.41
CA HIS A 393 22.94 27.29 0.91
C HIS A 393 23.14 27.06 -0.59
N LEU A 394 23.24 28.15 -1.37
CA LEU A 394 23.53 28.05 -2.80
C LEU A 394 24.92 27.50 -3.05
N SER A 395 25.96 28.03 -2.34
CA SER A 395 27.34 27.58 -2.50
C SER A 395 27.51 26.11 -2.06
N GLU A 396 26.91 25.71 -0.94
CA GLU A 396 26.89 24.33 -0.45
C GLU A 396 26.30 23.37 -1.48
N ALA A 397 25.10 23.67 -1.99
CA ALA A 397 24.43 22.85 -2.99
C ALA A 397 25.24 22.77 -4.29
N MET A 398 25.77 23.88 -4.79
CA MET A 398 26.54 23.90 -6.03
C MET A 398 27.88 23.16 -5.88
N GLN A 399 28.57 23.25 -4.75
CA GLN A 399 29.75 22.45 -4.47
C GLN A 399 29.45 20.96 -4.46
N LEU A 400 28.38 20.53 -3.75
CA LEU A 400 27.96 19.14 -3.71
C LEU A 400 27.66 18.60 -5.12
N LEU A 401 26.92 19.35 -5.92
CA LEU A 401 26.58 18.96 -7.29
C LEU A 401 27.80 18.92 -8.20
N LEU A 402 28.67 19.92 -8.13
CA LEU A 402 29.90 20.01 -8.95
C LEU A 402 30.84 18.83 -8.66
N PHE A 403 31.21 18.63 -7.38
CA PHE A 403 32.13 17.56 -7.01
C PHE A 403 31.58 16.18 -7.28
N THR A 404 30.27 15.97 -7.09
CA THR A 404 29.62 14.72 -7.46
C THR A 404 29.65 14.47 -8.99
N SER A 405 29.45 15.53 -9.80
CA SER A 405 29.55 15.44 -11.27
C SER A 405 30.96 15.05 -11.72
N ILE A 406 31.99 15.67 -11.13
CA ILE A 406 33.38 15.31 -11.41
C ILE A 406 33.64 13.85 -11.02
N GLY A 407 33.19 13.43 -9.83
CA GLY A 407 33.30 12.05 -9.37
C GLY A 407 32.62 11.08 -10.31
N PHE A 408 31.41 11.41 -10.80
CA PHE A 408 30.67 10.59 -11.77
C PHE A 408 31.48 10.38 -13.06
N ILE A 409 32.08 11.46 -13.63
CA ILE A 409 32.88 11.37 -14.86
C ILE A 409 34.11 10.48 -14.65
N ILE A 410 34.82 10.65 -13.54
CA ILE A 410 36.03 9.86 -13.19
C ILE A 410 35.66 8.36 -13.04
N PHE A 411 34.56 8.06 -12.36
CA PHE A 411 34.15 6.69 -12.06
C PHE A 411 33.13 6.10 -13.05
N LEU A 412 32.85 6.77 -14.18
CA LEU A 412 31.84 6.37 -15.15
C LEU A 412 31.96 4.90 -15.58
N LYS A 413 33.19 4.44 -15.85
CA LYS A 413 33.45 3.04 -16.23
C LYS A 413 33.09 2.04 -15.11
N LYS A 414 33.29 2.39 -13.85
CA LYS A 414 32.95 1.54 -12.69
C LYS A 414 31.46 1.57 -12.35
N LEU A 415 30.76 2.64 -12.75
CA LEU A 415 29.31 2.80 -12.54
C LEU A 415 28.47 2.18 -13.64
N THR A 416 29.10 1.56 -14.65
CA THR A 416 28.41 0.87 -15.73
C THR A 416 27.47 -0.19 -15.15
N PRO A 417 26.18 -0.21 -15.55
CA PRO A 417 25.21 -1.15 -15.03
C PRO A 417 25.58 -2.59 -15.38
N GLU A 418 25.61 -3.46 -14.38
CA GLU A 418 25.86 -4.89 -14.56
C GLU A 418 24.58 -5.68 -14.23
N PRO A 419 24.28 -6.76 -14.96
CA PRO A 419 23.14 -7.62 -14.71
C PRO A 419 23.40 -8.52 -13.48
N LYS A 420 23.45 -7.93 -12.28
CA LYS A 420 23.63 -8.62 -11.01
C LYS A 420 22.33 -8.63 -10.19
N ILE A 421 22.21 -9.62 -9.30
CA ILE A 421 21.15 -9.65 -8.29
C ILE A 421 21.76 -9.12 -7.00
N ASN A 422 21.26 -8.01 -6.52
CA ASN A 422 21.66 -7.44 -5.24
C ASN A 422 20.90 -8.14 -4.11
N ILE A 423 21.63 -8.61 -3.10
CA ILE A 423 21.04 -9.23 -1.91
C ILE A 423 20.58 -8.12 -0.98
N ASP A 424 19.32 -8.17 -0.59
CA ASP A 424 18.68 -7.24 0.34
C ASP A 424 17.99 -8.03 1.47
N THR A 425 17.37 -7.35 2.42
CA THR A 425 16.66 -7.97 3.55
C THR A 425 15.56 -8.93 3.11
N ASP A 426 15.00 -8.78 1.91
CA ASP A 426 14.04 -9.70 1.32
C ASP A 426 14.59 -11.13 1.15
N TRP A 427 15.90 -11.29 1.02
CA TRP A 427 16.53 -12.59 0.96
C TRP A 427 16.28 -13.42 2.21
N PHE A 428 16.32 -12.79 3.38
CA PHE A 428 16.11 -13.48 4.65
C PHE A 428 14.69 -14.02 4.77
N TYR A 429 13.67 -13.22 4.49
CA TYR A 429 12.30 -13.72 4.60
C TYR A 429 11.91 -14.65 3.44
N ARG A 430 12.49 -14.50 2.25
CA ARG A 430 12.30 -15.48 1.14
C ARG A 430 12.90 -16.84 1.46
N LYS A 431 14.05 -16.88 2.09
CA LYS A 431 14.65 -18.13 2.57
C LYS A 431 13.94 -18.65 3.81
N GLY A 432 13.65 -17.76 4.77
CA GLY A 432 12.91 -18.08 5.99
C GLY A 432 11.51 -18.62 5.70
N ALA A 433 10.81 -18.07 4.69
CA ALA A 433 9.53 -18.62 4.27
C ALA A 433 9.60 -20.08 3.83
N ARG A 434 10.66 -20.50 3.12
CA ARG A 434 10.85 -21.92 2.75
C ARG A 434 11.07 -22.79 3.97
N LEU A 435 11.89 -22.34 4.92
CA LEU A 435 12.13 -23.06 6.17
C LEU A 435 10.86 -23.16 7.00
N PHE A 436 10.12 -22.05 7.12
CA PHE A 436 8.84 -22.03 7.82
C PHE A 436 7.80 -22.94 7.16
N MET A 437 7.66 -22.90 5.83
CA MET A 437 6.75 -23.79 5.10
C MET A 437 7.18 -25.27 5.24
N GLY A 438 8.47 -25.54 5.25
CA GLY A 438 9.00 -26.88 5.56
C GLY A 438 8.63 -27.33 6.98
N PHE A 439 8.78 -26.47 7.96
CA PHE A 439 8.36 -26.72 9.34
C PHE A 439 6.83 -26.87 9.46
N ALA A 440 6.07 -25.95 8.85
CA ALA A 440 4.62 -26.00 8.87
C ALA A 440 4.06 -27.28 8.24
N ASN A 441 4.55 -27.68 7.05
CA ASN A 441 4.06 -28.86 6.34
C ASN A 441 4.54 -30.17 6.98
N ASN A 442 5.76 -30.21 7.53
CA ASN A 442 6.34 -31.45 8.05
C ASN A 442 6.05 -31.68 9.53
N ILE A 443 5.84 -30.63 10.30
CA ILE A 443 5.64 -30.71 11.75
C ILE A 443 4.24 -30.27 12.14
N ILE A 444 3.84 -29.01 11.84
CA ILE A 444 2.55 -28.47 12.28
C ILE A 444 1.40 -29.23 11.62
N ALA A 445 1.43 -29.40 10.29
CA ALA A 445 0.37 -30.10 9.57
C ALA A 445 0.25 -31.58 10.01
N LYS A 446 1.36 -32.24 10.38
CA LYS A 446 1.30 -33.60 10.93
C LYS A 446 0.71 -33.64 12.33
N ILE A 447 1.02 -32.66 13.18
CA ILE A 447 0.42 -32.55 14.51
C ILE A 447 -1.08 -32.25 14.37
N GLU A 448 -1.44 -31.32 13.50
CA GLU A 448 -2.84 -30.98 13.23
C GLU A 448 -3.62 -32.19 12.71
N TYR A 449 -3.10 -32.89 11.69
CA TYR A 449 -3.78 -34.04 11.10
C TYR A 449 -3.86 -35.24 12.04
N ASN A 450 -2.74 -35.63 12.67
CA ASN A 450 -2.67 -36.86 13.45
C ASN A 450 -3.18 -36.71 14.90
N PHE A 451 -3.13 -35.49 15.46
CA PHE A 451 -3.52 -35.27 16.84
C PHE A 451 -4.82 -34.46 16.96
N ILE A 452 -4.85 -33.26 16.40
CA ILE A 452 -6.03 -32.40 16.50
C ILE A 452 -7.16 -32.91 15.59
N GLY A 453 -6.82 -33.37 14.38
CA GLY A 453 -7.78 -33.93 13.42
C GLY A 453 -8.43 -35.21 13.95
N GLU A 454 -7.67 -36.12 14.56
CA GLU A 454 -8.23 -37.35 15.17
C GLU A 454 -9.10 -37.03 16.40
N ILE A 455 -8.68 -36.10 17.23
CA ILE A 455 -9.49 -35.63 18.37
C ILE A 455 -10.81 -35.01 17.88
N TYR A 456 -10.75 -34.16 16.87
CA TYR A 456 -11.95 -33.55 16.26
C TYR A 456 -12.87 -34.62 15.65
N GLU A 457 -12.33 -35.57 14.90
CA GLU A 457 -13.09 -36.69 14.33
C GLU A 457 -13.80 -37.51 15.42
N PHE A 458 -13.08 -37.83 16.49
CA PHE A 458 -13.61 -38.71 17.54
C PHE A 458 -14.58 -37.97 18.49
N ILE A 459 -14.25 -36.75 18.92
CA ILE A 459 -15.04 -36.02 19.94
C ILE A 459 -16.20 -35.24 19.33
N ILE A 460 -16.04 -34.72 18.11
CA ILE A 460 -17.03 -33.80 17.54
C ILE A 460 -17.76 -34.42 16.35
N ARG A 461 -17.04 -34.84 15.31
CA ARG A 461 -17.65 -35.27 14.05
C ARG A 461 -18.41 -36.58 14.16
N LYS A 462 -17.81 -37.64 14.73
CA LYS A 462 -18.50 -38.94 14.88
C LYS A 462 -19.75 -38.85 15.75
N PRO A 463 -19.75 -38.20 16.94
CA PRO A 463 -20.98 -38.05 17.71
C PRO A 463 -22.07 -37.25 16.99
N ILE A 464 -21.69 -36.13 16.33
CA ILE A 464 -22.66 -35.32 15.56
C ILE A 464 -23.28 -36.15 14.42
N LEU A 465 -22.46 -36.88 13.67
CA LEU A 465 -22.96 -37.74 12.61
C LEU A 465 -23.84 -38.88 13.16
N GLY A 466 -23.47 -39.43 14.33
CA GLY A 466 -24.29 -40.42 15.03
C GLY A 466 -25.68 -39.87 15.42
N ILE A 467 -25.70 -38.69 16.01
CA ILE A 467 -26.96 -37.98 16.35
C ILE A 467 -27.75 -37.68 15.07
N ALA A 468 -27.13 -37.22 14.02
CA ALA A 468 -27.78 -36.93 12.74
C ALA A 468 -28.41 -38.20 12.11
N GLN A 469 -27.72 -39.35 12.24
CA GLN A 469 -28.29 -40.65 11.81
C GLN A 469 -29.52 -41.06 12.64
N ILE A 470 -29.45 -40.93 13.96
CA ILE A 470 -30.59 -41.21 14.85
C ILE A 470 -31.76 -40.30 14.51
N LEU A 471 -31.53 -39.00 14.31
CA LEU A 471 -32.58 -38.06 13.92
C LEU A 471 -33.16 -38.40 12.55
N LYS A 472 -32.35 -38.84 11.60
CA LYS A 472 -32.81 -39.28 10.30
C LYS A 472 -33.71 -40.52 10.40
N ILE A 473 -33.33 -41.54 11.22
CA ILE A 473 -34.12 -42.73 11.44
C ILE A 473 -35.43 -42.32 12.13
N PHE A 474 -35.38 -41.47 13.13
CA PHE A 474 -36.61 -40.98 13.79
C PHE A 474 -37.54 -40.26 12.83
N ASP A 475 -37.02 -39.40 11.98
CA ASP A 475 -37.78 -38.67 10.97
C ASP A 475 -38.45 -39.64 9.98
N THR A 476 -37.65 -40.56 9.42
CA THR A 476 -38.15 -41.49 8.39
C THR A 476 -39.09 -42.55 8.95
N GLU A 477 -38.74 -43.17 10.09
CA GLU A 477 -39.50 -44.30 10.62
C GLU A 477 -40.67 -43.85 11.51
N VAL A 478 -40.47 -42.82 12.32
CA VAL A 478 -41.49 -42.37 13.27
C VAL A 478 -42.38 -41.28 12.67
N VAL A 479 -41.80 -40.19 12.18
CA VAL A 479 -42.56 -39.04 11.69
C VAL A 479 -43.21 -39.39 10.37
N ASP A 480 -42.44 -39.74 9.34
CA ASP A 480 -42.95 -40.07 8.03
C ASP A 480 -43.78 -41.38 8.06
N GLY A 481 -43.31 -42.38 8.84
CA GLY A 481 -44.04 -43.61 9.05
C GLY A 481 -45.45 -43.39 9.67
N THR A 482 -45.54 -42.50 10.66
CA THR A 482 -46.82 -42.14 11.30
C THR A 482 -47.71 -41.36 10.34
N ILE A 483 -47.17 -40.36 9.65
CA ILE A 483 -47.92 -39.55 8.68
C ILE A 483 -48.43 -40.43 7.53
N ASN A 484 -47.57 -41.28 6.99
CA ASN A 484 -47.97 -42.23 5.93
C ASN A 484 -48.95 -43.27 6.44
N GLY A 485 -48.81 -43.74 7.69
CA GLY A 485 -49.75 -44.62 8.36
C GLY A 485 -51.16 -44.02 8.47
N VAL A 486 -51.23 -42.77 8.94
CA VAL A 486 -52.50 -42.01 9.02
C VAL A 486 -53.06 -41.78 7.62
N GLY A 487 -52.23 -41.42 6.65
CA GLY A 487 -52.62 -41.24 5.25
C GLY A 487 -53.20 -42.51 4.65
N ASN A 488 -52.52 -43.66 4.81
CA ASN A 488 -52.96 -44.96 4.32
C ASN A 488 -54.22 -45.41 5.02
N THR A 489 -54.35 -45.20 6.33
CA THR A 489 -55.56 -45.51 7.08
C THR A 489 -56.74 -44.70 6.56
N THR A 490 -56.53 -43.39 6.35
CA THR A 490 -57.54 -42.48 5.80
C THR A 490 -57.98 -42.93 4.38
N LEU A 491 -57.04 -43.32 3.54
CA LEU A 491 -57.30 -43.82 2.20
C LEU A 491 -58.08 -45.13 2.25
N THR A 492 -57.73 -46.04 3.18
CA THR A 492 -58.42 -47.30 3.38
C THR A 492 -59.87 -47.08 3.84
N TRP A 493 -60.04 -46.20 4.84
CA TRP A 493 -61.39 -45.79 5.29
C TRP A 493 -62.18 -45.10 4.19
N GLY A 494 -61.54 -44.22 3.43
CA GLY A 494 -62.18 -43.61 2.24
C GLY A 494 -62.60 -44.63 1.19
N GLY A 495 -61.79 -45.68 0.98
CA GLY A 495 -62.11 -46.81 0.12
C GLY A 495 -63.37 -47.61 0.60
N ILE A 496 -63.41 -47.88 1.91
CA ILE A 496 -64.56 -48.56 2.54
C ILE A 496 -65.85 -47.71 2.42
N MET A 497 -65.70 -46.39 2.74
CA MET A 497 -66.82 -45.45 2.58
C MET A 497 -67.32 -45.36 1.13
N ARG A 498 -66.41 -45.44 0.17
CA ARG A 498 -66.76 -45.47 -1.27
C ARG A 498 -67.56 -46.72 -1.69
N LEU A 499 -67.37 -47.86 -1.02
CA LEU A 499 -68.16 -49.07 -1.26
C LEU A 499 -69.65 -48.90 -0.83
N ILE A 500 -69.88 -48.04 0.18
CA ILE A 500 -71.24 -47.72 0.65
C ILE A 500 -71.91 -46.71 -0.30
N GLN A 501 -71.13 -45.92 -1.02
CA GLN A 501 -71.60 -44.96 -2.02
C GLN A 501 -71.80 -45.64 -3.38
N THR A 502 -72.92 -46.35 -3.51
CA THR A 502 -73.25 -47.11 -4.73
C THR A 502 -73.67 -46.26 -5.94
N GLY A 503 -73.86 -44.97 -5.75
CA GLY A 503 -74.29 -44.03 -6.79
C GLY A 503 -75.73 -44.19 -7.22
N GLN A 504 -76.46 -45.19 -6.67
CA GLN A 504 -77.86 -45.45 -7.00
C GLN A 504 -78.77 -44.84 -5.94
N LEU A 505 -79.65 -43.95 -6.36
CA LEU A 505 -80.55 -43.20 -5.48
C LEU A 505 -81.41 -44.13 -4.62
N GLN A 506 -81.73 -45.26 -5.13
CA GLN A 506 -82.55 -46.30 -4.46
C GLN A 506 -81.89 -46.86 -3.19
N HIS A 507 -80.61 -47.11 -3.20
CA HIS A 507 -79.83 -47.57 -2.03
C HIS A 507 -79.76 -46.53 -0.92
N TYR A 508 -79.64 -45.28 -1.26
CA TYR A 508 -79.64 -44.19 -0.29
C TYR A 508 -81.03 -43.98 0.33
N ALA A 509 -82.07 -44.13 -0.48
CA ALA A 509 -83.47 -44.08 -0.01
C ALA A 509 -83.78 -45.18 0.99
N ILE A 510 -83.35 -46.44 0.73
CA ILE A 510 -83.53 -47.57 1.66
C ILE A 510 -82.76 -47.31 2.97
N ILE A 511 -81.51 -46.86 2.93
CA ILE A 511 -80.73 -46.59 4.14
C ILE A 511 -81.36 -45.45 4.94
N MET A 512 -81.86 -44.44 4.28
CA MET A 512 -82.52 -43.30 4.92
C MET A 512 -83.81 -43.67 5.57
N THR A 513 -84.64 -44.49 4.90
CA THR A 513 -85.90 -45.00 5.46
C THR A 513 -85.69 -45.98 6.61
N LEU A 514 -84.66 -46.83 6.53
CA LEU A 514 -84.26 -47.72 7.62
C LEU A 514 -83.75 -46.97 8.82
N GLY A 515 -82.87 -45.95 8.60
CA GLY A 515 -82.40 -45.10 9.65
C GLY A 515 -83.52 -44.32 10.34
N PHE A 516 -84.43 -43.78 9.56
CA PHE A 516 -85.61 -43.10 10.12
C PHE A 516 -86.51 -44.08 10.92
N PHE A 517 -86.70 -45.28 10.44
CA PHE A 517 -87.45 -46.33 11.17
C PHE A 517 -86.79 -46.68 12.51
N VAL A 518 -85.48 -46.88 12.52
CA VAL A 518 -84.71 -47.14 13.76
C VAL A 518 -84.83 -45.99 14.75
N ILE A 519 -84.63 -44.72 14.29
CA ILE A 519 -84.75 -43.53 15.15
C ILE A 519 -86.20 -43.46 15.75
N VAL A 520 -87.21 -43.64 14.93
CA VAL A 520 -88.57 -43.56 15.42
C VAL A 520 -88.85 -44.70 16.42
N THR A 521 -88.36 -45.93 16.17
CA THR A 521 -88.47 -47.04 17.08
C THR A 521 -87.75 -46.74 18.43
N LEU A 522 -86.58 -46.17 18.40
CA LEU A 522 -85.82 -45.78 19.63
C LEU A 522 -86.45 -44.62 20.42
N ILE A 523 -87.28 -43.81 19.78
CA ILE A 523 -88.05 -42.76 20.42
C ILE A 523 -89.38 -43.27 21.02
N LEU A 524 -89.96 -44.33 20.44
CA LEU A 524 -91.23 -44.88 20.86
C LEU A 524 -91.10 -45.97 21.94
N PHE A 525 -89.92 -46.55 22.10
CA PHE A 525 -89.60 -47.55 23.13
C PHE A 525 -88.41 -47.07 23.95
#